data_a0fefb47177f0210e51f2e33ebb1a919
#
_entry.id   a0fefb47177f0210e51f2e33ebb1a919
#
_cell.length_a   1.000
_cell.length_b   1.000
_cell.length_c   1.000
_cell.angle_alpha   90.00
_cell.angle_beta   90.00
_cell.angle_gamma   90.00
#
_symmetry.space_group_name_H-M   'P 1'
#
loop_
_entity.id
_entity.type
_entity.pdbx_description
1 polymer ?
#
loop_
_entity_poly.entity_id
_entity_poly.type
_entity_poly.pdbx_seq_one_letter_code
_entity_poly.pdbx_strand_id
1 'polypeptide(L)'
;MINEQRIFQAYYTKSEPIVSYMVDLLELNGTETIFEPCAGDGVFIDPILDKYQNIKIDAFELNEKACDNLNSKYQDLENISVKQTDTLTDLDLEFSCSMGGKYDAVIANPPYGAWRNTIDRATLKKRFNGFYAKESYSLFLYRSIESLNEGGKLVFIIPDTYLNLNMHKDIRKYILSKTKIKEIALFPSSYFPGVNFGYANLSIISLEKSSDYKSNIENTFKIIKDFKSVEELGSNNLKHLTTLKIQQKNVLNNDGYIFLTNANPNVSACIKKAETNIGDICDCATGFYSGNDKDRLKVISKEIRNSKRYDEVDKEKITYDCNSRPIDGIENEKIYVPIVKGGNVRYFKADNWFMEWSSDIVSFYKKDKKARYQNSSYYFRKGIAVPMVSSSSITGAIIENRLFDQSIVGIFPKKESLIHYLLAFFNSPTCNKLIRTINPSTNNSSNYIKRIPFLQPSTEQQKIITENIKQIIEQVKISCDYDFNLETENNKIIEELYGF
;
A
#
# COMPACT_ATOMS: atom_id res chain seq x y z
N MET A 1 24.41 12.69 -12.62
CA MET A 1 23.86 12.05 -11.41
C MET A 1 22.33 12.14 -11.29
N ILE A 2 21.67 13.31 -11.32
CA ILE A 2 20.19 13.42 -11.16
C ILE A 2 19.40 12.78 -12.31
N ASN A 3 19.93 12.73 -13.54
CA ASN A 3 19.26 12.13 -14.71
C ASN A 3 19.34 10.59 -14.73
N GLU A 4 20.43 10.00 -14.29
CA GLU A 4 20.65 8.54 -14.28
C GLU A 4 19.85 7.89 -13.15
N GLN A 5 19.78 8.49 -11.95
CA GLN A 5 18.92 8.03 -10.86
C GLN A 5 17.43 8.00 -11.25
N ARG A 6 16.98 8.92 -12.10
CA ARG A 6 15.60 8.93 -12.62
C ARG A 6 15.33 7.85 -13.68
N ILE A 7 16.33 7.51 -14.49
CA ILE A 7 16.20 6.52 -15.57
C ILE A 7 16.10 5.11 -14.98
N PHE A 8 16.93 4.76 -14.00
CA PHE A 8 16.99 3.41 -13.42
C PHE A 8 16.24 3.30 -12.09
N GLN A 9 15.79 4.42 -11.50
CA GLN A 9 15.23 4.51 -10.13
C GLN A 9 16.13 3.79 -9.11
N ALA A 10 17.44 3.86 -9.33
CA ALA A 10 18.45 3.29 -8.46
C ALA A 10 18.64 4.18 -7.24
N TYR A 11 18.44 3.62 -6.07
CA TYR A 11 18.68 4.26 -4.78
C TYR A 11 19.88 3.59 -4.15
N TYR A 12 21.02 4.31 -4.16
CA TYR A 12 22.26 3.77 -3.59
C TYR A 12 22.22 3.78 -2.07
N THR A 13 22.54 2.66 -1.45
CA THR A 13 22.60 2.54 0.01
C THR A 13 23.83 3.27 0.55
N LYS A 14 23.67 4.47 1.11
CA LYS A 14 24.78 5.27 1.66
C LYS A 14 24.85 5.27 3.19
N SER A 15 24.07 4.41 3.84
CA SER A 15 23.97 4.32 5.29
C SER A 15 24.77 3.12 5.78
N GLU A 16 25.88 3.38 6.44
CA GLU A 16 26.73 2.35 7.04
C GLU A 16 25.97 1.44 8.03
N PRO A 17 25.11 1.94 8.92
CA PRO A 17 24.32 1.08 9.80
C PRO A 17 23.39 0.10 9.04
N ILE A 18 22.79 0.53 7.92
CA ILE A 18 21.95 -0.36 7.10
C ILE A 18 22.81 -1.45 6.45
N VAL A 19 23.94 -1.06 5.86
CA VAL A 19 24.85 -1.99 5.18
C VAL A 19 25.39 -3.03 6.16
N SER A 20 25.92 -2.59 7.29
CA SER A 20 26.45 -3.47 8.34
C SER A 20 25.37 -4.45 8.82
N TYR A 21 24.18 -3.96 9.13
CA TYR A 21 23.07 -4.82 9.56
C TYR A 21 22.67 -5.86 8.51
N MET A 22 22.60 -5.47 7.23
CA MET A 22 22.29 -6.40 6.15
C MET A 22 23.36 -7.49 5.97
N VAL A 23 24.64 -7.12 6.08
CA VAL A 23 25.76 -8.07 6.00
C VAL A 23 25.75 -9.03 7.19
N ASP A 24 25.44 -8.53 8.39
CA ASP A 24 25.35 -9.37 9.59
C ASP A 24 24.20 -10.41 9.50
N LEU A 25 23.07 -10.03 8.91
CA LEU A 25 21.92 -10.92 8.71
C LEU A 25 22.20 -12.08 7.73
N LEU A 26 23.25 -12.00 6.90
CA LEU A 26 23.67 -13.12 6.06
C LEU A 26 24.27 -14.28 6.89
N GLU A 27 24.80 -14.01 8.08
CA GLU A 27 25.41 -15.00 8.97
C GLU A 27 26.37 -15.94 8.20
N LEU A 28 27.34 -15.37 7.48
CA LEU A 28 28.28 -16.09 6.63
C LEU A 28 29.34 -16.82 7.44
N ASN A 29 29.85 -17.92 6.90
CA ASN A 29 30.95 -18.71 7.48
C ASN A 29 32.31 -18.35 6.85
N GLY A 30 32.32 -17.61 5.71
CA GLY A 30 33.50 -17.08 5.06
C GLY A 30 34.05 -17.93 3.89
N THR A 31 33.22 -18.84 3.34
CA THR A 31 33.58 -19.67 2.17
C THR A 31 32.46 -19.69 1.10
N GLU A 32 31.46 -18.87 1.27
CA GLU A 32 30.27 -18.86 0.43
C GLU A 32 30.55 -18.21 -0.94
N THR A 33 29.73 -18.59 -1.92
CA THR A 33 29.57 -17.85 -3.17
C THR A 33 28.37 -16.94 -3.04
N ILE A 34 28.62 -15.62 -3.09
CA ILE A 34 27.62 -14.58 -2.91
C ILE A 34 27.20 -14.01 -4.25
N PHE A 35 25.94 -13.65 -4.39
CA PHE A 35 25.39 -12.94 -5.53
C PHE A 35 24.85 -11.57 -5.14
N GLU A 36 25.30 -10.54 -5.86
CA GLU A 36 24.75 -9.19 -5.80
C GLU A 36 24.07 -8.86 -7.14
N PRO A 37 22.73 -9.01 -7.24
CA PRO A 37 22.00 -8.96 -8.52
C PRO A 37 21.84 -7.57 -9.13
N CYS A 38 22.24 -6.52 -8.42
CA CYS A 38 22.15 -5.11 -8.85
C CYS A 38 23.17 -4.29 -8.05
N ALA A 39 24.44 -4.48 -8.36
CA ALA A 39 25.56 -4.07 -7.51
C ALA A 39 25.73 -2.54 -7.39
N GLY A 40 25.29 -1.75 -8.37
CA GLY A 40 25.44 -0.30 -8.34
C GLY A 40 26.89 0.12 -8.14
N ASP A 41 27.15 0.80 -7.01
CA ASP A 41 28.51 1.22 -6.63
C ASP A 41 29.26 0.15 -5.78
N GLY A 42 28.69 -1.07 -5.62
CA GLY A 42 29.31 -2.18 -4.87
C GLY A 42 29.34 -1.96 -3.36
N VAL A 43 28.30 -1.33 -2.82
CA VAL A 43 28.23 -0.89 -1.41
C VAL A 43 28.30 -2.05 -0.41
N PHE A 44 27.88 -3.25 -0.79
CA PHE A 44 27.93 -4.44 0.05
C PHE A 44 29.25 -5.22 -0.09
N ILE A 45 30.00 -5.04 -1.20
CA ILE A 45 31.18 -5.82 -1.50
C ILE A 45 32.30 -5.55 -0.48
N ASP A 46 32.68 -4.27 -0.29
CA ASP A 46 33.75 -3.92 0.64
C ASP A 46 33.50 -4.41 2.08
N PRO A 47 32.33 -4.16 2.70
CA PRO A 47 32.06 -4.64 4.06
C PRO A 47 32.05 -6.17 4.19
N ILE A 48 31.72 -6.88 3.11
CA ILE A 48 31.81 -8.35 3.10
C ILE A 48 33.28 -8.79 3.06
N LEU A 49 34.12 -8.16 2.19
CA LEU A 49 35.54 -8.49 2.07
C LEU A 49 36.32 -8.12 3.33
N ASP A 50 35.97 -7.02 3.98
CA ASP A 50 36.61 -6.60 5.25
C ASP A 50 36.41 -7.65 6.35
N LYS A 51 35.28 -8.36 6.30
CA LYS A 51 34.89 -9.33 7.32
C LYS A 51 35.31 -10.77 6.96
N TYR A 52 35.35 -11.11 5.67
CA TYR A 52 35.56 -12.48 5.19
C TYR A 52 36.54 -12.55 4.01
N GLN A 53 37.63 -13.32 4.12
CA GLN A 53 38.71 -13.34 3.13
C GLN A 53 38.52 -14.35 1.97
N ASN A 54 37.81 -15.44 2.18
CA ASN A 54 37.70 -16.56 1.21
C ASN A 54 36.35 -16.62 0.47
N ILE A 55 35.58 -15.56 0.50
CA ILE A 55 34.28 -15.44 -0.16
C ILE A 55 34.43 -15.17 -1.65
N LYS A 56 33.60 -15.77 -2.48
CA LYS A 56 33.46 -15.43 -3.90
C LYS A 56 32.22 -14.56 -4.11
N ILE A 57 32.34 -13.51 -4.93
CA ILE A 57 31.24 -12.59 -5.20
C ILE A 57 31.02 -12.49 -6.71
N ASP A 58 29.82 -12.83 -7.17
CA ASP A 58 29.32 -12.51 -8.49
C ASP A 58 28.42 -11.27 -8.39
N ALA A 59 28.81 -10.16 -9.03
CA ALA A 59 28.09 -8.90 -9.05
C ALA A 59 27.53 -8.61 -10.45
N PHE A 60 26.21 -8.46 -10.57
CA PHE A 60 25.56 -8.05 -11.82
C PHE A 60 25.15 -6.59 -11.74
N GLU A 61 25.42 -5.85 -12.82
CA GLU A 61 25.03 -4.46 -12.94
C GLU A 61 24.58 -4.17 -14.39
N LEU A 62 23.49 -3.43 -14.55
CA LEU A 62 22.93 -3.06 -15.84
C LEU A 62 23.59 -1.81 -16.41
N ASN A 63 23.96 -0.86 -15.54
CA ASN A 63 24.59 0.40 -15.93
C ASN A 63 26.05 0.16 -16.31
N GLU A 64 26.41 0.41 -17.58
CA GLU A 64 27.74 0.21 -18.12
C GLU A 64 28.82 0.94 -17.29
N LYS A 65 28.59 2.22 -17.00
CA LYS A 65 29.55 3.05 -16.25
C LYS A 65 29.77 2.54 -14.81
N ALA A 66 28.69 2.10 -14.14
CA ALA A 66 28.81 1.52 -12.80
C ALA A 66 29.57 0.18 -12.87
N CYS A 67 29.30 -0.63 -13.88
CA CYS A 67 30.00 -1.88 -14.14
C CYS A 67 31.50 -1.65 -14.38
N ASP A 68 31.87 -0.66 -15.21
CA ASP A 68 33.27 -0.30 -15.45
C ASP A 68 34.00 0.17 -14.19
N ASN A 69 33.32 0.95 -13.36
CA ASN A 69 33.86 1.38 -12.06
C ASN A 69 34.13 0.19 -11.13
N LEU A 70 33.13 -0.75 -11.05
CA LEU A 70 33.30 -1.97 -10.25
C LEU A 70 34.45 -2.83 -10.77
N ASN A 71 34.53 -3.06 -12.08
CA ASN A 71 35.61 -3.81 -12.70
C ASN A 71 36.98 -3.17 -12.40
N SER A 72 37.08 -1.84 -12.54
CA SER A 72 38.34 -1.12 -12.24
C SER A 72 38.69 -1.20 -10.75
N LYS A 73 37.73 -1.16 -9.86
CA LYS A 73 37.91 -1.20 -8.41
C LYS A 73 38.38 -2.56 -7.92
N TYR A 74 37.89 -3.63 -8.51
CA TYR A 74 38.13 -5.00 -8.04
C TYR A 74 38.98 -5.83 -9.01
N GLN A 75 39.64 -5.21 -10.00
CA GLN A 75 40.42 -5.88 -11.04
C GLN A 75 41.52 -6.84 -10.53
N ASP A 76 42.06 -6.54 -9.34
CA ASP A 76 43.15 -7.32 -8.74
C ASP A 76 42.64 -8.45 -7.82
N LEU A 77 41.32 -8.63 -7.71
CA LEU A 77 40.67 -9.61 -6.83
C LEU A 77 40.06 -10.74 -7.67
N GLU A 78 40.72 -11.90 -7.71
CA GLU A 78 40.24 -13.08 -8.48
C GLU A 78 38.94 -13.70 -7.97
N ASN A 79 38.56 -13.38 -6.76
CA ASN A 79 37.35 -13.89 -6.13
C ASN A 79 36.10 -13.01 -6.38
N ILE A 80 36.23 -11.92 -7.16
CA ILE A 80 35.12 -11.05 -7.55
C ILE A 80 34.94 -11.10 -9.06
N SER A 81 33.69 -11.39 -9.49
CA SER A 81 33.28 -11.36 -10.89
C SER A 81 32.22 -10.31 -11.11
N VAL A 82 32.44 -9.34 -11.98
CA VAL A 82 31.48 -8.31 -12.33
C VAL A 82 30.99 -8.54 -13.76
N LYS A 83 29.65 -8.67 -13.93
CA LYS A 83 29.00 -8.89 -15.24
C LYS A 83 28.04 -7.75 -15.56
N GLN A 84 28.25 -7.10 -16.71
CA GLN A 84 27.28 -6.14 -17.25
C GLN A 84 26.10 -6.91 -17.85
N THR A 85 24.96 -6.93 -17.15
CA THR A 85 23.78 -7.66 -17.62
C THR A 85 22.50 -7.21 -16.89
N ASP A 86 21.34 -7.53 -17.48
CA ASP A 86 20.04 -7.43 -16.82
C ASP A 86 19.73 -8.74 -16.10
N THR A 87 19.83 -8.75 -14.79
CA THR A 87 19.56 -9.89 -13.91
C THR A 87 18.22 -10.59 -14.19
N LEU A 88 17.18 -9.82 -14.57
CA LEU A 88 15.85 -10.38 -14.81
C LEU A 88 15.76 -11.14 -16.14
N THR A 89 16.70 -10.92 -17.08
CA THR A 89 16.69 -11.52 -18.41
C THR A 89 17.95 -12.28 -18.77
N ASP A 90 18.93 -12.33 -17.86
CA ASP A 90 20.17 -13.10 -18.04
C ASP A 90 19.88 -14.59 -18.16
N LEU A 91 20.33 -15.20 -19.28
CA LEU A 91 20.05 -16.60 -19.61
C LEU A 91 20.90 -17.60 -18.81
N ASP A 92 22.14 -17.24 -18.50
CA ASP A 92 23.04 -18.11 -17.71
C ASP A 92 22.52 -18.23 -16.27
N LEU A 93 22.07 -17.10 -15.72
CA LEU A 93 21.43 -17.10 -14.39
C LEU A 93 20.11 -17.88 -14.40
N GLU A 94 19.29 -17.71 -15.45
CA GLU A 94 18.03 -18.45 -15.57
C GLU A 94 18.27 -19.96 -15.67
N PHE A 95 19.28 -20.35 -16.43
CA PHE A 95 19.70 -21.77 -16.51
C PHE A 95 20.14 -22.28 -15.13
N SER A 96 21.00 -21.55 -14.43
CA SER A 96 21.45 -21.91 -13.07
C SER A 96 20.27 -22.05 -12.08
N CYS A 97 19.29 -21.16 -12.16
CA CYS A 97 18.05 -21.26 -11.37
C CYS A 97 17.30 -22.56 -11.67
N SER A 98 17.20 -22.97 -12.95
CA SER A 98 16.53 -24.21 -13.37
C SER A 98 17.21 -25.48 -12.87
N MET A 99 18.52 -25.39 -12.58
CA MET A 99 19.34 -26.47 -12.03
C MET A 99 19.35 -26.54 -10.50
N GLY A 100 18.58 -25.68 -9.82
CA GLY A 100 18.45 -25.69 -8.36
C GLY A 100 19.16 -24.55 -7.63
N GLY A 101 19.84 -23.68 -8.34
CA GLY A 101 20.58 -22.53 -7.84
C GLY A 101 22.10 -22.64 -8.05
N LYS A 102 22.79 -21.61 -7.60
CA LYS A 102 24.27 -21.49 -7.72
C LYS A 102 24.90 -20.87 -6.48
N TYR A 103 24.15 -20.02 -5.75
CA TYR A 103 24.69 -19.15 -4.72
C TYR A 103 24.29 -19.58 -3.32
N ASP A 104 25.20 -19.41 -2.38
CA ASP A 104 24.97 -19.71 -0.97
C ASP A 104 24.36 -18.50 -0.24
N ALA A 105 24.59 -17.29 -0.77
CA ALA A 105 23.98 -16.08 -0.25
C ALA A 105 23.66 -15.06 -1.36
N VAL A 106 22.64 -14.23 -1.14
CA VAL A 106 22.28 -13.09 -1.98
C VAL A 106 22.03 -11.88 -1.11
N ILE A 107 22.60 -10.75 -1.49
CA ILE A 107 22.37 -9.47 -0.83
C ILE A 107 22.08 -8.40 -1.89
N ALA A 108 21.05 -7.56 -1.66
CA ALA A 108 20.75 -6.50 -2.62
C ALA A 108 19.88 -5.37 -2.08
N ASN A 109 20.01 -4.24 -2.76
CA ASN A 109 19.06 -3.15 -2.80
C ASN A 109 18.53 -3.00 -4.25
N PRO A 110 17.50 -3.75 -4.67
CA PRO A 110 17.02 -3.75 -6.04
C PRO A 110 16.31 -2.45 -6.41
N PRO A 111 16.16 -2.11 -7.70
CA PRO A 111 15.39 -0.95 -8.13
C PRO A 111 13.90 -1.11 -7.77
N TYR A 112 13.31 -0.09 -7.10
CA TYR A 112 11.97 -0.20 -6.52
C TYR A 112 10.84 0.14 -7.50
N GLY A 113 11.07 1.00 -8.45
CA GLY A 113 10.00 1.64 -9.19
C GLY A 113 9.63 1.03 -10.54
N ALA A 114 8.71 1.72 -11.23
CA ALA A 114 8.17 1.35 -12.54
C ALA A 114 9.01 1.97 -13.68
N TRP A 115 10.32 1.76 -13.68
CA TRP A 115 11.22 2.36 -14.67
C TRP A 115 11.13 1.69 -16.06
N ARG A 116 10.68 0.43 -16.13
CA ARG A 116 10.52 -0.28 -17.40
C ARG A 116 9.26 0.16 -18.14
N ASN A 117 9.31 0.22 -19.47
CA ASN A 117 8.16 0.56 -20.30
C ASN A 117 7.07 -0.55 -20.26
N THR A 118 5.92 -0.28 -20.88
CA THR A 118 4.76 -1.20 -20.84
C THR A 118 5.04 -2.51 -21.57
N ILE A 119 5.82 -2.50 -22.65
CA ILE A 119 6.16 -3.70 -23.45
C ILE A 119 7.08 -4.61 -22.66
N ASP A 120 8.14 -4.06 -22.05
CA ASP A 120 9.08 -4.81 -21.21
C ASP A 120 8.36 -5.46 -20.03
N ARG A 121 7.45 -4.71 -19.38
CA ARG A 121 6.62 -5.24 -18.27
C ARG A 121 5.73 -6.40 -18.69
N ALA A 122 5.15 -6.35 -19.90
CA ALA A 122 4.34 -7.45 -20.42
C ALA A 122 5.19 -8.70 -20.70
N THR A 123 6.39 -8.52 -21.25
CA THR A 123 7.37 -9.59 -21.49
C THR A 123 7.84 -10.23 -20.18
N LEU A 124 8.23 -9.41 -19.20
CA LEU A 124 8.62 -9.88 -17.88
C LEU A 124 7.49 -10.63 -17.17
N LYS A 125 6.25 -10.13 -17.24
CA LYS A 125 5.11 -10.82 -16.66
C LYS A 125 4.93 -12.23 -17.23
N LYS A 126 5.13 -12.42 -18.54
CA LYS A 126 5.10 -13.76 -19.17
C LYS A 126 6.25 -14.64 -18.68
N ARG A 127 7.48 -14.09 -18.65
CA ARG A 127 8.69 -14.80 -18.22
C ARG A 127 8.63 -15.25 -16.76
N PHE A 128 8.00 -14.47 -15.90
CA PHE A 128 7.85 -14.72 -14.47
C PHE A 128 6.45 -15.23 -14.07
N ASN A 129 5.85 -16.11 -14.89
CA ASN A 129 4.63 -16.84 -14.58
C ASN A 129 3.45 -15.97 -14.09
N GLY A 130 3.35 -14.74 -14.60
CA GLY A 130 2.26 -13.83 -14.28
C GLY A 130 2.50 -12.90 -13.07
N PHE A 131 3.64 -13.00 -12.39
CA PHE A 131 3.98 -12.11 -11.29
C PHE A 131 3.87 -10.63 -11.67
N TYR A 132 3.57 -9.79 -10.68
CA TYR A 132 3.46 -8.35 -10.88
C TYR A 132 4.80 -7.73 -11.27
N ALA A 133 4.83 -7.14 -12.48
CA ALA A 133 6.07 -6.67 -13.11
C ALA A 133 6.22 -5.13 -13.16
N LYS A 134 5.26 -4.36 -12.60
CA LYS A 134 5.35 -2.89 -12.61
C LYS A 134 6.39 -2.39 -11.62
N GLU A 135 6.43 -2.96 -10.42
CA GLU A 135 7.46 -2.70 -9.43
C GLU A 135 8.48 -3.84 -9.49
N SER A 136 9.69 -3.55 -10.03
CA SER A 136 10.66 -4.59 -10.40
C SER A 136 11.24 -5.34 -9.21
N TYR A 137 11.29 -4.75 -8.01
CA TYR A 137 11.88 -5.38 -6.84
C TYR A 137 11.30 -6.77 -6.51
N SER A 138 10.01 -6.99 -6.78
CA SER A 138 9.38 -8.30 -6.53
C SER A 138 9.88 -9.38 -7.47
N LEU A 139 10.25 -9.02 -8.73
CA LEU A 139 10.86 -9.94 -9.67
C LEU A 139 12.32 -10.21 -9.32
N PHE A 140 13.06 -9.19 -8.85
CA PHE A 140 14.41 -9.38 -8.30
C PHE A 140 14.40 -10.33 -7.11
N LEU A 141 13.43 -10.16 -6.19
CA LEU A 141 13.27 -11.05 -5.03
C LEU A 141 13.00 -12.50 -5.47
N TYR A 142 12.08 -12.71 -6.42
CA TYR A 142 11.81 -14.03 -6.99
C TYR A 142 13.08 -14.64 -7.62
N ARG A 143 13.73 -13.91 -8.56
CA ARG A 143 14.92 -14.39 -9.27
C ARG A 143 16.06 -14.72 -8.31
N SER A 144 16.26 -13.91 -7.30
CA SER A 144 17.31 -14.11 -6.31
C SER A 144 17.05 -15.32 -5.42
N ILE A 145 15.81 -15.58 -5.02
CA ILE A 145 15.46 -16.82 -4.29
C ILE A 145 15.70 -18.05 -5.18
N GLU A 146 15.33 -17.99 -6.47
CA GLU A 146 15.57 -19.10 -7.38
C GLU A 146 17.08 -19.36 -7.61
N SER A 147 17.90 -18.31 -7.58
CA SER A 147 19.36 -18.43 -7.78
C SER A 147 20.13 -19.02 -6.58
N LEU A 148 19.50 -19.09 -5.40
CA LEU A 148 20.08 -19.69 -4.21
C LEU A 148 20.12 -21.21 -4.30
N ASN A 149 21.15 -21.79 -3.70
CA ASN A 149 21.18 -23.22 -3.32
C ASN A 149 20.14 -23.51 -2.23
N GLU A 150 19.79 -24.78 -2.02
CA GLU A 150 18.96 -25.19 -0.87
C GLU A 150 19.69 -24.81 0.43
N GLY A 151 18.99 -24.16 1.37
CA GLY A 151 19.57 -23.59 2.59
C GLY A 151 20.30 -22.26 2.40
N GLY A 152 20.40 -21.76 1.16
CA GLY A 152 21.04 -20.47 0.85
C GLY A 152 20.24 -19.28 1.44
N LYS A 153 20.93 -18.22 1.80
CA LYS A 153 20.40 -17.06 2.53
C LYS A 153 20.21 -15.84 1.63
N LEU A 154 19.17 -15.07 1.87
CA LEU A 154 18.92 -13.81 1.15
C LEU A 154 18.64 -12.69 2.15
N VAL A 155 19.28 -11.53 1.90
CA VAL A 155 18.98 -10.28 2.61
C VAL A 155 18.73 -9.16 1.60
N PHE A 156 17.50 -8.66 1.59
CA PHE A 156 17.05 -7.57 0.71
C PHE A 156 16.54 -6.38 1.49
N ILE A 157 16.84 -5.18 1.01
CA ILE A 157 16.15 -3.95 1.42
C ILE A 157 15.19 -3.53 0.32
N ILE A 158 13.89 -3.50 0.63
CA ILE A 158 12.80 -3.22 -0.32
C ILE A 158 11.65 -2.46 0.36
N PRO A 159 10.78 -1.75 -0.42
CA PRO A 159 9.56 -1.16 0.14
C PRO A 159 8.70 -2.19 0.85
N ASP A 160 8.09 -1.80 1.97
CA ASP A 160 7.21 -2.67 2.77
C ASP A 160 5.88 -3.04 2.06
N THR A 161 5.63 -2.46 0.89
CA THR A 161 4.40 -2.64 0.09
C THR A 161 4.12 -4.09 -0.30
N TYR A 162 5.15 -4.95 -0.44
CA TYR A 162 4.93 -6.37 -0.71
C TYR A 162 4.21 -7.09 0.44
N LEU A 163 4.28 -6.59 1.65
CA LEU A 163 3.67 -7.24 2.82
C LEU A 163 2.13 -7.21 2.79
N ASN A 164 1.53 -6.23 2.10
CA ASN A 164 0.09 -5.99 2.21
C ASN A 164 -0.63 -5.65 0.90
N LEU A 165 0.03 -5.06 -0.13
CA LEU A 165 -0.64 -4.68 -1.36
C LEU A 165 -1.11 -5.92 -2.16
N ASN A 166 -2.34 -5.86 -2.67
CA ASN A 166 -2.96 -7.01 -3.35
C ASN A 166 -2.17 -7.49 -4.59
N MET A 167 -1.53 -6.57 -5.29
CA MET A 167 -0.72 -6.88 -6.47
C MET A 167 0.50 -7.76 -6.18
N HIS A 168 0.96 -7.81 -4.94
CA HIS A 168 2.08 -8.64 -4.49
C HIS A 168 1.64 -9.95 -3.83
N LYS A 169 0.36 -10.36 -3.98
CA LYS A 169 -0.16 -11.59 -3.41
C LYS A 169 0.65 -12.82 -3.80
N ASP A 170 1.04 -12.92 -5.07
CA ASP A 170 1.72 -14.11 -5.59
C ASP A 170 3.14 -14.23 -5.07
N ILE A 171 3.89 -13.12 -4.96
CA ILE A 171 5.23 -13.13 -4.37
C ILE A 171 5.17 -13.46 -2.87
N ARG A 172 4.14 -13.01 -2.13
CA ARG A 172 3.96 -13.42 -0.73
C ARG A 172 3.75 -14.91 -0.58
N LYS A 173 2.84 -15.47 -1.40
CA LYS A 173 2.61 -16.92 -1.41
C LYS A 173 3.91 -17.68 -1.69
N TYR A 174 4.68 -17.21 -2.66
CA TYR A 174 5.95 -17.81 -3.06
C TYR A 174 6.95 -17.81 -1.89
N ILE A 175 7.22 -16.66 -1.28
CA ILE A 175 8.12 -16.52 -0.12
C ILE A 175 7.69 -17.46 1.00
N LEU A 176 6.42 -17.42 1.39
CA LEU A 176 5.89 -18.24 2.50
C LEU A 176 5.98 -19.75 2.26
N SER A 177 5.99 -20.19 0.99
CA SER A 177 6.00 -21.60 0.62
C SER A 177 7.38 -22.14 0.26
N LYS A 178 8.31 -21.29 -0.18
CA LYS A 178 9.62 -21.66 -0.72
C LYS A 178 10.80 -21.18 0.12
N THR A 179 10.53 -20.52 1.24
CA THR A 179 11.57 -20.03 2.12
C THR A 179 11.17 -20.11 3.59
N LYS A 180 12.16 -20.10 4.48
CA LYS A 180 12.02 -19.80 5.89
C LYS A 180 12.40 -18.34 6.10
N ILE A 181 11.42 -17.49 6.38
CA ILE A 181 11.68 -16.12 6.76
C ILE A 181 12.37 -16.14 8.13
N LYS A 182 13.45 -15.41 8.30
CA LYS A 182 14.16 -15.27 9.57
C LYS A 182 13.68 -14.01 10.31
N GLU A 183 13.78 -12.89 9.60
CA GLU A 183 13.49 -11.58 10.18
C GLU A 183 13.00 -10.59 9.11
N ILE A 184 12.13 -9.67 9.53
CA ILE A 184 11.74 -8.48 8.76
C ILE A 184 11.89 -7.27 9.68
N ALA A 185 12.81 -6.35 9.35
CA ALA A 185 12.92 -5.06 10.02
C ALA A 185 12.14 -4.00 9.24
N LEU A 186 11.24 -3.26 9.92
CA LEU A 186 10.40 -2.21 9.32
C LEU A 186 10.80 -0.85 9.85
N PHE A 187 11.11 0.09 8.97
CA PHE A 187 11.52 1.44 9.36
C PHE A 187 11.07 2.50 8.35
N PRO A 188 10.96 3.80 8.77
CA PRO A 188 10.59 4.88 7.87
C PRO A 188 11.57 5.04 6.71
N SER A 189 11.06 5.31 5.52
CA SER A 189 11.91 5.60 4.35
C SER A 189 12.81 6.82 4.54
N SER A 190 12.49 7.71 5.47
CA SER A 190 13.33 8.87 5.84
C SER A 190 14.69 8.50 6.45
N TYR A 191 14.85 7.25 6.93
CA TYR A 191 16.15 6.73 7.42
C TYR A 191 17.09 6.34 6.29
N PHE A 192 16.60 6.29 5.06
CA PHE A 192 17.39 5.98 3.89
C PHE A 192 17.78 7.28 3.16
N PRO A 193 19.06 7.70 3.17
CA PRO A 193 19.48 8.97 2.60
C PRO A 193 19.13 9.11 1.11
N GLY A 194 18.54 10.24 0.73
CA GLY A 194 18.20 10.55 -0.66
C GLY A 194 16.91 9.92 -1.19
N VAL A 195 16.17 9.22 -0.34
CA VAL A 195 14.91 8.56 -0.70
C VAL A 195 13.73 9.24 -0.01
N ASN A 196 12.72 9.62 -0.80
CA ASN A 196 11.44 10.09 -0.28
C ASN A 196 10.31 9.43 -1.07
N PHE A 197 9.78 8.34 -0.56
CA PHE A 197 8.65 7.61 -1.17
C PHE A 197 7.29 8.23 -0.84
N GLY A 198 7.25 9.29 -0.03
CA GLY A 198 6.04 10.01 0.35
C GLY A 198 5.05 9.22 1.22
N TYR A 199 4.94 7.91 1.04
CA TYR A 199 3.92 7.08 1.71
C TYR A 199 4.29 5.59 1.87
N ALA A 200 5.47 5.16 1.44
CA ALA A 200 5.97 3.80 1.68
C ALA A 200 7.12 3.83 2.69
N ASN A 201 7.15 2.86 3.60
CA ASN A 201 8.31 2.58 4.43
C ASN A 201 9.23 1.58 3.73
N LEU A 202 10.39 1.37 4.31
CA LEU A 202 11.32 0.32 3.89
C LEU A 202 11.27 -0.86 4.83
N SER A 203 11.65 -2.00 4.29
CA SER A 203 11.87 -3.22 5.05
C SER A 203 13.19 -3.86 4.66
N ILE A 204 13.89 -4.44 5.63
CA ILE A 204 14.95 -5.41 5.38
C ILE A 204 14.35 -6.78 5.66
N ILE A 205 14.36 -7.66 4.66
CA ILE A 205 13.92 -9.05 4.79
C ILE A 205 15.13 -9.98 4.73
N SER A 206 15.24 -10.87 5.72
CA SER A 206 16.18 -11.97 5.75
C SER A 206 15.43 -13.29 5.67
N LEU A 207 15.83 -14.18 4.77
CA LEU A 207 15.22 -15.49 4.56
C LEU A 207 16.25 -16.54 4.11
N GLU A 208 15.86 -17.81 4.23
CA GLU A 208 16.61 -19.00 3.81
C GLU A 208 15.76 -19.79 2.79
N LYS A 209 16.34 -20.14 1.64
CA LYS A 209 15.65 -20.99 0.65
C LYS A 209 15.40 -22.37 1.22
N SER A 210 14.20 -22.89 1.06
CA SER A 210 13.84 -24.22 1.53
C SER A 210 12.74 -24.84 0.68
N SER A 211 12.98 -26.02 0.17
CA SER A 211 12.01 -26.84 -0.59
C SER A 211 11.03 -27.60 0.31
N ASP A 212 11.33 -27.72 1.62
CA ASP A 212 10.46 -28.39 2.58
C ASP A 212 9.28 -27.51 3.00
N TYR A 213 8.19 -27.61 2.25
CA TYR A 213 6.96 -26.85 2.51
C TYR A 213 6.43 -27.02 3.94
N LYS A 214 6.49 -28.23 4.52
CA LYS A 214 5.99 -28.47 5.89
C LYS A 214 6.83 -27.70 6.93
N SER A 215 8.14 -27.77 6.78
CA SER A 215 9.06 -27.00 7.63
C SER A 215 8.87 -25.50 7.46
N ASN A 216 8.63 -25.04 6.23
CA ASN A 216 8.43 -23.61 5.94
C ASN A 216 7.18 -23.04 6.63
N ILE A 217 6.04 -23.74 6.54
CA ILE A 217 4.80 -23.23 7.15
C ILE A 217 4.84 -23.25 8.67
N GLU A 218 5.59 -24.14 9.27
CA GLU A 218 5.79 -24.19 10.74
C GLU A 218 6.87 -23.21 11.23
N ASN A 219 7.65 -22.61 10.33
CA ASN A 219 8.68 -21.65 10.69
C ASN A 219 8.08 -20.42 11.40
N THR A 220 8.77 -19.97 12.44
CA THR A 220 8.44 -18.75 13.19
C THR A 220 9.52 -17.70 12.93
N PHE A 221 9.13 -16.52 12.48
CA PHE A 221 10.01 -15.40 12.19
C PHE A 221 9.68 -14.18 13.04
N LYS A 222 10.60 -13.19 13.03
CA LYS A 222 10.41 -11.94 13.75
C LYS A 222 10.07 -10.82 12.79
N ILE A 223 9.18 -9.89 13.22
CA ILE A 223 9.06 -8.56 12.64
C ILE A 223 9.49 -7.57 13.72
N ILE A 224 10.49 -6.75 13.42
CA ILE A 224 11.02 -5.72 14.33
C ILE A 224 10.67 -4.36 13.75
N LYS A 225 10.15 -3.45 14.57
CA LYS A 225 9.71 -2.11 14.17
C LYS A 225 9.82 -1.11 15.31
N ASP A 226 9.40 0.14 15.03
CA ASP A 226 9.41 1.27 15.94
C ASP A 226 10.84 1.76 16.29
N PHE A 227 11.77 1.59 15.33
CA PHE A 227 13.10 2.19 15.41
C PHE A 227 12.99 3.72 15.46
N LYS A 228 13.75 4.35 16.36
CA LYS A 228 13.83 5.82 16.50
C LYS A 228 14.92 6.44 15.64
N SER A 229 15.91 5.65 15.27
CA SER A 229 16.98 6.06 14.37
C SER A 229 17.54 4.85 13.60
N VAL A 230 18.35 5.09 12.58
CA VAL A 230 18.97 4.05 11.76
C VAL A 230 20.03 3.27 12.51
N GLU A 231 20.67 3.87 13.51
CA GLU A 231 21.71 3.27 14.34
C GLU A 231 21.14 2.18 15.27
N GLU A 232 19.84 2.13 15.44
CA GLU A 232 19.17 1.09 16.24
C GLU A 232 19.00 -0.23 15.47
N LEU A 233 19.22 -0.25 14.14
CA LEU A 233 19.22 -1.48 13.35
C LEU A 233 20.29 -2.45 13.89
N GLY A 234 19.89 -3.71 14.10
CA GLY A 234 20.73 -4.72 14.74
C GLY A 234 20.71 -4.72 16.28
N SER A 235 20.14 -3.69 16.90
CA SER A 235 20.03 -3.59 18.36
C SER A 235 18.79 -4.31 18.87
N ASN A 236 18.91 -5.58 19.22
CA ASN A 236 17.77 -6.43 19.60
C ASN A 236 17.20 -6.20 21.03
N ASN A 237 17.83 -5.34 21.85
CA ASN A 237 17.52 -5.23 23.29
C ASN A 237 16.92 -3.87 23.71
N LEU A 238 16.55 -3.01 22.78
CA LEU A 238 15.97 -1.73 23.12
C LEU A 238 14.48 -1.90 23.50
N LYS A 239 14.13 -1.48 24.72
CA LYS A 239 12.79 -1.68 25.31
C LYS A 239 11.63 -1.09 24.50
N HIS A 240 11.89 -0.09 23.65
CA HIS A 240 10.87 0.56 22.84
C HIS A 240 10.62 -0.15 21.50
N LEU A 241 11.51 -1.05 21.07
CA LEU A 241 11.31 -1.81 19.84
C LEU A 241 10.16 -2.81 20.03
N THR A 242 9.26 -2.81 19.06
CA THR A 242 8.22 -3.82 18.98
C THR A 242 8.73 -5.02 18.19
N THR A 243 8.78 -6.19 18.83
CA THR A 243 9.12 -7.45 18.18
C THR A 243 7.90 -8.37 18.15
N LEU A 244 7.40 -8.66 16.95
CA LEU A 244 6.32 -9.62 16.73
C LEU A 244 6.92 -10.96 16.29
N LYS A 245 6.54 -12.05 16.94
CA LYS A 245 6.87 -13.42 16.52
C LYS A 245 5.66 -14.00 15.80
N ILE A 246 5.83 -14.38 14.54
CA ILE A 246 4.74 -14.80 13.66
C ILE A 246 5.11 -16.12 12.99
N GLN A 247 4.19 -17.09 13.02
CA GLN A 247 4.36 -18.34 12.29
C GLN A 247 3.89 -18.19 10.85
N GLN A 248 4.64 -18.71 9.86
CA GLN A 248 4.34 -18.55 8.44
C GLN A 248 2.93 -19.04 8.05
N LYS A 249 2.47 -20.14 8.65
CA LYS A 249 1.10 -20.65 8.41
C LYS A 249 0.02 -19.63 8.82
N ASN A 250 0.28 -18.80 9.82
CA ASN A 250 -0.68 -17.78 10.23
C ASN A 250 -0.82 -16.68 9.18
N VAL A 251 0.26 -16.37 8.44
CA VAL A 251 0.24 -15.43 7.32
C VAL A 251 -0.45 -16.06 6.09
N LEU A 252 -0.18 -17.34 5.82
CA LEU A 252 -0.85 -18.08 4.74
C LEU A 252 -2.36 -18.18 4.92
N ASN A 253 -2.86 -18.17 6.16
CA ASN A 253 -4.28 -18.21 6.46
C ASN A 253 -4.95 -16.81 6.35
N ASN A 254 -4.18 -15.72 6.22
CA ASN A 254 -4.76 -14.40 6.00
C ASN A 254 -5.20 -14.25 4.53
N ASP A 255 -6.32 -13.55 4.31
CA ASP A 255 -6.75 -13.23 2.96
C ASP A 255 -5.66 -12.46 2.20
N GLY A 256 -5.35 -12.93 0.97
CA GLY A 256 -4.25 -12.41 0.16
C GLY A 256 -2.87 -12.58 0.78
N TYR A 257 -2.71 -13.45 1.79
CA TYR A 257 -1.45 -13.74 2.48
C TYR A 257 -0.78 -12.49 3.08
N ILE A 258 -1.57 -11.53 3.57
CA ILE A 258 -1.03 -10.28 4.12
C ILE A 258 -0.34 -10.49 5.46
N PHE A 259 0.75 -9.75 5.66
CA PHE A 259 1.46 -9.69 6.93
C PHE A 259 0.79 -8.64 7.82
N LEU A 260 0.19 -9.04 8.93
CA LEU A 260 -0.44 -8.14 9.91
C LEU A 260 0.64 -7.56 10.83
N THR A 261 1.32 -6.52 10.38
CA THR A 261 2.49 -5.94 11.05
C THR A 261 2.14 -5.01 12.23
N ASN A 262 0.88 -4.55 12.31
CA ASN A 262 0.41 -3.63 13.35
C ASN A 262 -0.54 -4.28 14.36
N ALA A 263 -0.45 -5.59 14.50
CA ALA A 263 -1.47 -6.35 15.18
C ALA A 263 -1.42 -6.21 16.71
N ASN A 264 -2.33 -5.42 17.27
CA ASN A 264 -2.89 -5.76 18.58
C ASN A 264 -3.50 -7.18 18.48
N PRO A 265 -3.17 -8.13 19.39
CA PRO A 265 -3.68 -9.51 19.34
C PRO A 265 -5.20 -9.59 19.23
N ASN A 266 -5.95 -8.71 19.92
CA ASN A 266 -7.40 -8.66 19.88
C ASN A 266 -7.92 -8.25 18.49
N VAL A 267 -7.31 -7.23 17.86
CA VAL A 267 -7.66 -6.78 16.50
C VAL A 267 -7.38 -7.88 15.49
N SER A 268 -6.25 -8.55 15.59
CA SER A 268 -5.91 -9.70 14.74
C SER A 268 -6.87 -10.86 14.90
N ALA A 269 -7.28 -11.15 16.13
CA ALA A 269 -8.26 -12.18 16.44
C ALA A 269 -9.64 -11.83 15.85
N CYS A 270 -10.05 -10.56 15.95
CA CYS A 270 -11.28 -10.05 15.34
C CYS A 270 -11.26 -10.21 13.82
N ILE A 271 -10.17 -9.80 13.15
CA ILE A 271 -10.03 -9.94 11.69
C ILE A 271 -10.10 -11.41 11.25
N LYS A 272 -9.47 -12.32 11.99
CA LYS A 272 -9.44 -13.75 11.66
C LYS A 272 -10.77 -14.47 11.91
N LYS A 273 -11.54 -14.04 12.92
CA LYS A 273 -12.80 -14.66 13.30
C LYS A 273 -14.03 -14.08 12.57
N ALA A 274 -13.85 -12.96 11.87
CA ALA A 274 -14.97 -12.30 11.20
C ALA A 274 -15.55 -13.18 10.08
N GLU A 275 -16.81 -13.54 10.23
CA GLU A 275 -17.59 -14.27 9.21
C GLU A 275 -18.15 -13.32 8.14
N THR A 276 -18.27 -12.03 8.46
CA THR A 276 -18.84 -11.00 7.60
C THR A 276 -17.90 -9.79 7.55
N ASN A 277 -17.71 -9.23 6.38
CA ASN A 277 -16.94 -8.02 6.14
C ASN A 277 -17.80 -6.91 5.55
N ILE A 278 -17.29 -5.69 5.52
CA ILE A 278 -17.98 -4.54 4.91
C ILE A 278 -18.39 -4.83 3.46
N GLY A 279 -17.57 -5.52 2.67
CA GLY A 279 -17.90 -5.90 1.28
C GLY A 279 -19.08 -6.86 1.13
N ASP A 280 -19.44 -7.60 2.19
CA ASP A 280 -20.58 -8.52 2.16
C ASP A 280 -21.91 -7.79 2.36
N ILE A 281 -21.88 -6.66 3.10
CA ILE A 281 -23.07 -5.89 3.47
C ILE A 281 -23.18 -4.54 2.76
N CYS A 282 -22.13 -4.09 2.09
CA CYS A 282 -22.07 -2.82 1.36
C CYS A 282 -21.48 -2.99 -0.03
N ASP A 283 -21.96 -2.20 -0.97
CA ASP A 283 -21.23 -1.92 -2.19
C ASP A 283 -20.22 -0.79 -1.93
N CYS A 284 -18.97 -0.98 -2.37
CA CYS A 284 -17.92 0.02 -2.23
C CYS A 284 -17.44 0.42 -3.64
N ALA A 285 -17.73 1.67 -4.02
CA ALA A 285 -17.52 2.16 -5.36
C ALA A 285 -16.59 3.38 -5.38
N THR A 286 -15.63 3.42 -6.30
CA THR A 286 -14.82 4.61 -6.58
C THR A 286 -15.62 5.60 -7.43
N GLY A 287 -15.50 6.89 -7.13
CA GLY A 287 -16.28 7.91 -7.76
C GLY A 287 -15.84 8.32 -9.17
N PHE A 288 -16.40 9.41 -9.63
CA PHE A 288 -16.29 10.00 -10.95
C PHE A 288 -15.01 10.83 -11.12
N TYR A 289 -14.49 10.91 -12.34
CA TYR A 289 -13.46 11.85 -12.76
C TYR A 289 -13.79 12.40 -14.17
N SER A 290 -13.77 13.72 -14.32
CA SER A 290 -14.15 14.39 -15.57
C SER A 290 -13.13 14.28 -16.71
N GLY A 291 -11.90 13.86 -16.40
CA GLY A 291 -10.76 13.90 -17.34
C GLY A 291 -10.12 15.30 -17.45
N ASN A 292 -10.86 16.36 -17.11
CA ASN A 292 -10.42 17.75 -17.12
C ASN A 292 -11.14 18.58 -16.03
N ASP A 293 -10.79 18.35 -14.78
CA ASP A 293 -11.39 19.05 -13.64
C ASP A 293 -11.19 20.57 -13.70
N LYS A 294 -10.12 21.05 -14.36
CA LYS A 294 -9.83 22.48 -14.42
C LYS A 294 -10.97 23.27 -15.07
N ASP A 295 -11.54 22.73 -16.13
CA ASP A 295 -12.59 23.41 -16.92
C ASP A 295 -14.00 23.04 -16.41
N ARG A 296 -14.19 21.81 -15.93
CA ARG A 296 -15.51 21.22 -15.63
C ARG A 296 -15.94 21.33 -14.18
N LEU A 297 -14.96 21.38 -13.25
CA LEU A 297 -15.22 21.49 -11.83
C LEU A 297 -15.19 22.94 -11.40
N LYS A 298 -16.22 23.37 -10.67
CA LYS A 298 -16.36 24.72 -10.12
C LYS A 298 -16.41 24.69 -8.62
N VAL A 299 -16.11 25.79 -7.97
CA VAL A 299 -16.13 25.97 -6.52
C VAL A 299 -17.14 27.03 -6.09
N ILE A 300 -17.71 26.91 -4.91
CA ILE A 300 -18.68 27.89 -4.40
C ILE A 300 -18.03 29.24 -4.07
N SER A 301 -16.76 29.24 -3.64
CA SER A 301 -15.97 30.42 -3.30
C SER A 301 -14.47 30.11 -3.38
N LYS A 302 -13.66 31.12 -3.76
CA LYS A 302 -12.19 31.04 -3.77
C LYS A 302 -11.56 30.92 -2.38
N GLU A 303 -12.31 31.12 -1.32
CA GLU A 303 -11.87 30.91 0.07
C GLU A 303 -11.72 29.43 0.43
N ILE A 304 -12.35 28.55 -0.32
CA ILE A 304 -12.25 27.10 -0.11
C ILE A 304 -10.80 26.65 -0.35
N ARG A 305 -10.29 25.83 0.55
CA ARG A 305 -8.93 25.29 0.45
C ARG A 305 -8.70 24.58 -0.90
N ASN A 306 -7.58 24.87 -1.55
CA ASN A 306 -7.19 24.32 -2.86
C ASN A 306 -8.07 24.76 -4.05
N SER A 307 -8.86 25.83 -3.89
CA SER A 307 -9.81 26.31 -4.92
C SER A 307 -9.17 27.24 -5.95
N LYS A 308 -8.00 27.82 -5.68
CA LYS A 308 -7.40 28.95 -6.47
C LYS A 308 -7.37 28.72 -7.97
N ARG A 309 -7.20 27.47 -8.43
CA ARG A 309 -7.11 27.09 -9.85
C ARG A 309 -8.46 26.81 -10.53
N TYR A 310 -9.56 26.85 -9.80
CA TYR A 310 -10.90 26.56 -10.29
C TYR A 310 -11.75 27.83 -10.31
N ASP A 311 -12.65 27.96 -11.28
CA ASP A 311 -13.57 29.09 -11.31
C ASP A 311 -14.69 28.90 -10.28
N GLU A 312 -15.28 30.03 -9.86
CA GLU A 312 -16.49 30.00 -9.07
C GLU A 312 -17.70 29.56 -9.90
N VAL A 313 -18.58 28.82 -9.28
CA VAL A 313 -19.82 28.37 -9.92
C VAL A 313 -20.82 29.50 -10.05
N ASP A 314 -21.50 29.59 -11.18
CA ASP A 314 -22.70 30.41 -11.32
C ASP A 314 -23.82 29.81 -10.48
N LYS A 315 -24.18 30.48 -9.39
CA LYS A 315 -25.13 29.99 -8.39
C LYS A 315 -26.54 29.78 -8.95
N GLU A 316 -26.92 30.53 -9.98
CA GLU A 316 -28.22 30.41 -10.64
C GLU A 316 -28.31 29.11 -11.46
N LYS A 317 -27.15 28.55 -11.88
CA LYS A 317 -27.05 27.32 -12.65
C LYS A 317 -26.83 26.08 -11.80
N ILE A 318 -26.94 26.17 -10.47
CA ILE A 318 -26.82 25.01 -9.57
C ILE A 318 -28.17 24.32 -9.43
N THR A 319 -28.12 23.01 -9.50
CA THR A 319 -29.25 22.11 -9.12
C THR A 319 -28.85 21.29 -7.90
N TYR A 320 -29.62 21.43 -6.83
CA TYR A 320 -29.49 20.61 -5.62
C TYR A 320 -30.48 19.46 -5.58
N ASP A 321 -31.58 19.57 -6.34
CA ASP A 321 -32.53 18.49 -6.48
C ASP A 321 -32.08 17.47 -7.52
N CYS A 322 -31.39 16.47 -7.03
CA CYS A 322 -30.93 15.32 -7.81
C CYS A 322 -31.68 14.02 -7.41
N ASN A 323 -32.89 14.13 -6.85
CA ASN A 323 -33.69 12.99 -6.41
C ASN A 323 -34.04 12.04 -7.57
N SER A 324 -34.22 12.57 -8.78
CA SER A 324 -34.44 11.77 -10.00
C SER A 324 -33.20 10.98 -10.45
N ARG A 325 -32.03 11.23 -9.79
CA ARG A 325 -30.75 10.64 -10.15
C ARG A 325 -30.38 10.83 -11.62
N PRO A 326 -30.08 12.06 -12.05
CA PRO A 326 -29.83 12.38 -13.47
C PRO A 326 -28.49 11.81 -13.96
N ILE A 327 -28.38 10.49 -14.05
CA ILE A 327 -27.14 9.79 -14.50
C ILE A 327 -26.80 10.07 -15.96
N ASP A 328 -27.79 10.46 -16.77
CA ASP A 328 -27.60 10.80 -18.18
C ASP A 328 -27.42 12.31 -18.44
N GLY A 329 -27.39 13.08 -17.34
CA GLY A 329 -27.24 14.54 -17.41
C GLY A 329 -28.56 15.28 -17.18
N ILE A 330 -28.45 16.61 -17.23
CA ILE A 330 -29.54 17.57 -16.99
C ILE A 330 -29.81 18.33 -18.30
N GLU A 331 -31.07 18.49 -18.68
CA GLU A 331 -31.51 19.14 -19.92
C GLU A 331 -31.95 20.60 -19.74
N ASN A 332 -31.93 21.14 -18.51
CA ASN A 332 -32.31 22.53 -18.24
C ASN A 332 -31.07 23.43 -18.03
N GLU A 333 -31.30 24.71 -17.75
CA GLU A 333 -30.22 25.70 -17.56
C GLU A 333 -29.40 25.49 -16.28
N LYS A 334 -29.91 24.73 -15.29
CA LYS A 334 -29.22 24.42 -14.03
C LYS A 334 -28.33 23.19 -14.19
N ILE A 335 -27.18 23.37 -14.81
CA ILE A 335 -26.27 22.30 -15.26
C ILE A 335 -25.21 21.87 -14.25
N TYR A 336 -25.06 22.56 -13.12
CA TYR A 336 -24.07 22.21 -12.10
C TYR A 336 -24.69 21.43 -10.96
N VAL A 337 -24.13 20.27 -10.65
CA VAL A 337 -24.54 19.42 -9.53
C VAL A 337 -23.47 19.35 -8.44
N PRO A 338 -23.85 19.22 -7.16
CA PRO A 338 -22.88 19.08 -6.09
C PRO A 338 -22.05 17.79 -6.24
N ILE A 339 -20.76 17.88 -5.93
CA ILE A 339 -19.83 16.73 -5.92
C ILE A 339 -18.98 16.72 -4.65
N VAL A 340 -18.92 15.57 -3.97
CA VAL A 340 -18.05 15.36 -2.81
C VAL A 340 -16.63 15.08 -3.29
N LYS A 341 -15.68 15.95 -2.94
CA LYS A 341 -14.25 15.75 -3.16
C LYS A 341 -13.55 15.25 -1.91
N GLY A 342 -12.34 14.71 -2.07
CA GLY A 342 -11.50 14.22 -0.99
C GLY A 342 -11.25 15.24 0.14
N GLY A 343 -10.71 14.76 1.22
CA GLY A 343 -10.45 15.48 2.46
C GLY A 343 -11.07 14.76 3.66
N ASN A 344 -10.37 14.82 4.79
CA ASN A 344 -10.81 14.21 6.04
C ASN A 344 -11.91 15.07 6.68
N VAL A 345 -13.16 14.82 6.32
CA VAL A 345 -14.34 15.44 6.94
C VAL A 345 -15.19 14.34 7.53
N ARG A 346 -15.72 14.60 8.72
CA ARG A 346 -16.54 13.66 9.49
C ARG A 346 -18.01 14.04 9.40
N TYR A 347 -18.87 13.04 9.35
CA TYR A 347 -20.33 13.10 9.44
C TYR A 347 -21.03 13.81 8.29
N PHE A 348 -20.72 15.08 8.01
CA PHE A 348 -21.33 15.85 6.92
C PHE A 348 -20.29 16.75 6.24
N LYS A 349 -20.42 16.90 4.93
CA LYS A 349 -19.54 17.75 4.11
C LYS A 349 -20.40 18.75 3.34
N ALA A 350 -20.10 20.04 3.49
CA ALA A 350 -20.80 21.11 2.78
C ALA A 350 -20.61 21.01 1.25
N ASP A 351 -21.55 21.56 0.50
CA ASP A 351 -21.50 21.65 -0.96
C ASP A 351 -20.57 22.77 -1.43
N ASN A 352 -19.30 22.49 -1.43
CA ASN A 352 -18.25 23.42 -1.83
C ASN A 352 -17.82 23.28 -3.30
N TRP A 353 -18.12 22.14 -3.92
CA TRP A 353 -17.67 21.79 -5.27
C TRP A 353 -18.85 21.35 -6.13
N PHE A 354 -18.82 21.77 -7.40
CA PHE A 354 -19.87 21.54 -8.36
C PHE A 354 -19.30 21.06 -9.69
N MET A 355 -19.90 20.02 -10.26
CA MET A 355 -19.50 19.44 -11.54
C MET A 355 -20.51 19.84 -12.61
N GLU A 356 -20.00 20.21 -13.78
CA GLU A 356 -20.83 20.41 -14.96
C GLU A 356 -21.45 19.07 -15.38
N TRP A 357 -22.79 19.03 -15.46
CA TRP A 357 -23.57 17.80 -15.62
C TRP A 357 -24.73 17.94 -16.63
N SER A 358 -24.58 18.78 -17.68
CA SER A 358 -25.53 18.80 -18.78
C SER A 358 -25.51 17.48 -19.55
N SER A 359 -26.61 17.13 -20.24
CA SER A 359 -26.72 15.88 -21.02
C SER A 359 -25.63 15.74 -22.08
N ASP A 360 -25.25 16.84 -22.75
CA ASP A 360 -24.17 16.86 -23.73
C ASP A 360 -22.83 16.52 -23.08
N ILE A 361 -22.52 17.14 -21.95
CA ILE A 361 -21.28 16.92 -21.22
C ILE A 361 -21.19 15.51 -20.65
N VAL A 362 -22.28 14.98 -20.11
CA VAL A 362 -22.33 13.58 -19.61
C VAL A 362 -22.11 12.61 -20.78
N SER A 363 -22.70 12.89 -21.95
CA SER A 363 -22.46 12.10 -23.16
C SER A 363 -21.00 12.14 -23.61
N PHE A 364 -20.31 13.28 -23.43
CA PHE A 364 -18.88 13.41 -23.64
C PHE A 364 -18.09 12.58 -22.62
N TYR A 365 -18.38 12.67 -21.30
CA TYR A 365 -17.70 11.88 -20.26
C TYR A 365 -17.76 10.38 -20.52
N LYS A 366 -18.89 9.88 -21.04
CA LYS A 366 -19.06 8.46 -21.36
C LYS A 366 -18.16 7.97 -22.52
N LYS A 367 -17.75 8.86 -23.42
CA LYS A 367 -16.95 8.55 -24.61
C LYS A 367 -15.46 8.89 -24.45
N ASP A 368 -15.13 9.85 -23.59
CA ASP A 368 -13.75 10.34 -23.44
C ASP A 368 -12.87 9.32 -22.69
N LYS A 369 -11.69 9.04 -23.28
CA LYS A 369 -10.73 8.08 -22.71
C LYS A 369 -10.04 8.57 -21.43
N LYS A 370 -10.05 9.88 -21.17
CA LYS A 370 -9.45 10.49 -19.97
C LYS A 370 -10.44 10.55 -18.82
N ALA A 371 -11.72 10.73 -19.12
CA ALA A 371 -12.78 10.69 -18.14
C ALA A 371 -12.95 9.26 -17.58
N ARG A 372 -13.40 9.17 -16.34
CA ARG A 372 -13.75 7.91 -15.67
C ARG A 372 -15.21 7.96 -15.26
N TYR A 373 -16.08 7.73 -16.22
CA TYR A 373 -17.52 7.56 -15.99
C TYR A 373 -17.77 6.12 -15.55
N GLN A 374 -17.45 5.84 -14.28
CA GLN A 374 -17.50 4.49 -13.70
C GLN A 374 -18.47 4.45 -12.53
N ASN A 375 -19.06 3.28 -12.27
CA ASN A 375 -19.94 3.07 -11.11
C ASN A 375 -21.14 4.03 -11.08
N SER A 376 -21.65 4.47 -12.22
CA SER A 376 -22.72 5.49 -12.34
C SER A 376 -24.03 5.08 -11.66
N SER A 377 -24.28 3.79 -11.46
CA SER A 377 -25.43 3.29 -10.71
C SER A 377 -25.46 3.76 -9.25
N TYR A 378 -24.34 4.28 -8.71
CA TYR A 378 -24.24 4.81 -7.34
C TYR A 378 -24.28 6.33 -7.27
N TYR A 379 -24.25 7.05 -8.39
CA TYR A 379 -24.36 8.50 -8.40
C TYR A 379 -25.71 8.97 -7.84
N PHE A 380 -25.67 10.04 -7.07
CA PHE A 380 -26.83 10.65 -6.41
C PHE A 380 -27.54 9.75 -5.37
N ARG A 381 -27.01 8.56 -5.07
CA ARG A 381 -27.57 7.70 -4.02
C ARG A 381 -27.11 8.14 -2.64
N LYS A 382 -27.93 7.79 -1.65
CA LYS A 382 -27.56 7.91 -0.24
C LYS A 382 -26.51 6.88 0.12
N GLY A 383 -25.41 7.33 0.75
CA GLY A 383 -24.27 6.51 1.11
C GLY A 383 -23.31 7.27 2.02
N ILE A 384 -22.09 6.75 2.16
CA ILE A 384 -21.02 7.34 2.98
C ILE A 384 -19.82 7.59 2.10
N ALA A 385 -19.28 8.82 2.13
CA ALA A 385 -18.01 9.18 1.48
C ALA A 385 -16.85 8.89 2.41
N VAL A 386 -15.94 8.03 1.98
CA VAL A 386 -14.70 7.72 2.69
C VAL A 386 -13.52 8.16 1.82
N PRO A 387 -12.61 9.03 2.28
CA PRO A 387 -11.44 9.44 1.51
C PRO A 387 -10.53 8.26 1.16
N MET A 388 -10.15 8.14 -0.12
CA MET A 388 -9.24 7.11 -0.58
C MET A 388 -7.82 7.30 0.01
N VAL A 389 -7.41 8.54 0.28
CA VAL A 389 -6.10 8.83 0.88
C VAL A 389 -6.28 9.53 2.22
N SER A 390 -5.70 8.93 3.26
CA SER A 390 -5.72 9.47 4.61
C SER A 390 -4.46 9.05 5.36
N SER A 391 -3.71 10.02 5.87
CA SER A 391 -2.44 9.77 6.59
C SER A 391 -2.63 9.46 8.08
N SER A 392 -3.69 9.96 8.70
CA SER A 392 -3.94 9.78 10.15
C SER A 392 -5.02 8.73 10.41
N SER A 393 -6.27 9.09 10.16
CA SER A 393 -7.42 8.23 10.43
C SER A 393 -8.35 8.18 9.22
N ILE A 394 -9.06 7.08 9.06
CA ILE A 394 -10.17 6.99 8.14
C ILE A 394 -11.34 7.82 8.71
N THR A 395 -12.09 8.50 7.85
CA THR A 395 -13.27 9.27 8.22
C THR A 395 -14.40 9.01 7.25
N GLY A 396 -15.64 9.23 7.68
CA GLY A 396 -16.84 9.09 6.85
C GLY A 396 -17.74 10.33 6.93
N ALA A 397 -18.31 10.73 5.79
CA ALA A 397 -19.33 11.76 5.70
C ALA A 397 -20.50 11.27 4.86
N ILE A 398 -21.73 11.70 5.20
CA ILE A 398 -22.92 11.29 4.46
C ILE A 398 -22.91 11.85 3.03
N ILE A 399 -23.29 11.04 2.05
CA ILE A 399 -23.56 11.43 0.67
C ILE A 399 -25.05 11.25 0.44
N GLU A 400 -25.70 12.25 -0.13
CA GLU A 400 -27.10 12.19 -0.55
C GLU A 400 -27.32 13.21 -1.66
N ASN A 401 -27.96 12.81 -2.76
CA ASN A 401 -28.25 13.67 -3.93
C ASN A 401 -27.00 14.37 -4.54
N ARG A 402 -25.83 13.71 -4.48
CA ARG A 402 -24.56 14.27 -4.95
C ARG A 402 -23.77 13.26 -5.77
N LEU A 403 -22.88 13.77 -6.59
CA LEU A 403 -21.77 12.99 -7.12
C LEU A 403 -20.67 12.80 -6.05
N PHE A 404 -19.78 11.87 -6.27
CA PHE A 404 -18.55 11.71 -5.50
C PHE A 404 -17.36 11.50 -6.43
N ASP A 405 -16.26 12.14 -6.08
CA ASP A 405 -15.02 12.20 -6.87
C ASP A 405 -14.22 10.90 -6.77
N GLN A 406 -13.33 10.66 -7.75
CA GLN A 406 -12.45 9.47 -7.76
C GLN A 406 -11.52 9.35 -6.53
N SER A 407 -11.32 10.41 -5.76
CA SER A 407 -10.56 10.40 -4.51
C SER A 407 -11.40 9.90 -3.31
N ILE A 408 -12.66 9.53 -3.56
CA ILE A 408 -13.62 9.02 -2.58
C ILE A 408 -13.95 7.56 -2.91
N VAL A 409 -14.06 6.74 -1.89
CA VAL A 409 -14.78 5.47 -1.93
C VAL A 409 -16.17 5.70 -1.34
N GLY A 410 -17.20 5.61 -2.17
CA GLY A 410 -18.60 5.63 -1.74
C GLY A 410 -18.98 4.26 -1.16
N ILE A 411 -19.55 4.26 0.05
CA ILE A 411 -20.03 3.07 0.74
C ILE A 411 -21.55 3.10 0.72
N PHE A 412 -22.16 2.08 0.12
CA PHE A 412 -23.60 1.99 -0.08
C PHE A 412 -24.13 0.72 0.60
N PRO A 413 -24.70 0.83 1.81
CA PRO A 413 -25.22 -0.33 2.53
C PRO A 413 -26.35 -1.01 1.77
N LYS A 414 -26.37 -2.34 1.71
CA LYS A 414 -27.46 -3.13 1.14
C LYS A 414 -28.77 -2.99 1.94
N LYS A 415 -28.64 -2.74 3.26
CA LYS A 415 -29.74 -2.37 4.16
C LYS A 415 -29.56 -0.91 4.57
N GLU A 416 -30.42 -0.02 4.12
CA GLU A 416 -30.33 1.43 4.40
C GLU A 416 -30.34 1.75 5.90
N SER A 417 -31.01 0.94 6.69
CA SER A 417 -31.06 1.09 8.15
C SER A 417 -29.70 1.05 8.85
N LEU A 418 -28.68 0.51 8.19
CA LEU A 418 -27.32 0.45 8.73
C LEU A 418 -26.50 1.73 8.48
N ILE A 419 -27.00 2.69 7.71
CA ILE A 419 -26.18 3.83 7.24
C ILE A 419 -25.62 4.67 8.39
N HIS A 420 -26.42 4.94 9.44
CA HIS A 420 -25.98 5.75 10.58
C HIS A 420 -24.99 4.99 11.46
N TYR A 421 -25.22 3.69 11.69
CA TYR A 421 -24.25 2.83 12.39
C TYR A 421 -22.92 2.79 11.65
N LEU A 422 -22.94 2.56 10.35
CA LEU A 422 -21.73 2.52 9.52
C LEU A 422 -21.02 3.89 9.48
N LEU A 423 -21.78 4.99 9.47
CA LEU A 423 -21.19 6.33 9.55
C LEU A 423 -20.47 6.55 10.89
N ALA A 424 -21.04 6.10 12.01
CA ALA A 424 -20.36 6.09 13.30
C ALA A 424 -19.10 5.21 13.26
N PHE A 425 -19.24 4.00 12.74
CA PHE A 425 -18.17 3.02 12.62
C PHE A 425 -16.97 3.55 11.82
N PHE A 426 -17.18 4.12 10.62
CA PHE A 426 -16.11 4.70 9.81
C PHE A 426 -15.44 5.93 10.45
N ASN A 427 -16.07 6.57 11.41
CA ASN A 427 -15.49 7.67 12.18
C ASN A 427 -14.87 7.21 13.51
N SER A 428 -14.99 5.93 13.89
CA SER A 428 -14.53 5.41 15.16
C SER A 428 -13.03 5.06 15.19
N PRO A 429 -12.38 5.13 16.35
CA PRO A 429 -11.03 4.58 16.55
C PRO A 429 -10.94 3.08 16.24
N THR A 430 -12.00 2.32 16.50
CA THR A 430 -12.11 0.89 16.23
C THR A 430 -11.94 0.58 14.73
N CYS A 431 -12.67 1.28 13.86
CA CYS A 431 -12.52 1.13 12.41
C CYS A 431 -11.09 1.48 11.97
N ASN A 432 -10.52 2.54 12.55
CA ASN A 432 -9.14 2.93 12.23
C ASN A 432 -8.13 1.85 12.66
N LYS A 433 -8.26 1.26 13.85
CA LYS A 433 -7.43 0.13 14.29
C LYS A 433 -7.51 -1.04 13.30
N LEU A 434 -8.72 -1.41 12.87
CA LEU A 434 -8.97 -2.50 11.91
C LEU A 434 -8.33 -2.22 10.54
N ILE A 435 -8.66 -1.09 9.93
CA ILE A 435 -8.14 -0.77 8.58
C ILE A 435 -6.63 -0.62 8.56
N ARG A 436 -6.00 -0.01 9.58
CA ARG A 436 -4.55 0.14 9.66
C ARG A 436 -3.84 -1.18 9.93
N THR A 437 -4.52 -2.16 10.50
CA THR A 437 -4.00 -3.53 10.63
C THR A 437 -4.06 -4.27 9.28
N ILE A 438 -5.16 -4.12 8.53
CA ILE A 438 -5.34 -4.72 7.19
C ILE A 438 -4.46 -4.02 6.16
N ASN A 439 -4.35 -2.70 6.25
CA ASN A 439 -3.64 -1.84 5.32
C ASN A 439 -2.92 -0.70 6.06
N PRO A 440 -1.64 -0.84 6.38
CA PRO A 440 -0.86 0.21 7.04
C PRO A 440 -0.58 1.43 6.13
N SER A 441 -0.82 1.32 4.80
CA SER A 441 -0.61 2.43 3.88
C SER A 441 -1.69 3.51 4.00
N THR A 442 -1.41 4.71 3.48
CA THR A 442 -2.37 5.83 3.46
C THR A 442 -3.48 5.67 2.42
N ASN A 443 -3.36 4.72 1.49
CA ASN A 443 -4.33 4.50 0.41
C ASN A 443 -5.41 3.49 0.81
N ASN A 444 -6.59 3.98 1.17
CA ASN A 444 -7.75 3.18 1.57
C ASN A 444 -8.65 2.87 0.35
N SER A 445 -8.14 2.13 -0.64
CA SER A 445 -8.95 1.74 -1.79
C SER A 445 -10.15 0.87 -1.39
N SER A 446 -11.16 0.80 -2.27
CA SER A 446 -12.36 -0.03 -2.04
C SER A 446 -12.04 -1.48 -1.69
N ASN A 447 -10.95 -2.04 -2.22
CA ASN A 447 -10.51 -3.40 -1.92
C ASN A 447 -10.09 -3.61 -0.46
N TYR A 448 -9.48 -2.60 0.18
CA TYR A 448 -9.14 -2.68 1.60
C TYR A 448 -10.35 -2.44 2.49
N ILE A 449 -11.19 -1.45 2.14
CA ILE A 449 -12.41 -1.15 2.89
C ILE A 449 -13.35 -2.36 2.92
N LYS A 450 -13.53 -3.06 1.81
CA LYS A 450 -14.36 -4.29 1.73
C LYS A 450 -13.93 -5.38 2.71
N ARG A 451 -12.66 -5.41 3.11
CA ARG A 451 -12.08 -6.44 3.99
C ARG A 451 -12.17 -6.11 5.48
N ILE A 452 -12.67 -4.93 5.84
CA ILE A 452 -12.87 -4.55 7.24
C ILE A 452 -13.95 -5.46 7.83
N PRO A 453 -13.70 -6.14 8.96
CA PRO A 453 -14.71 -6.92 9.69
C PRO A 453 -15.96 -6.13 10.01
N PHE A 454 -17.11 -6.73 9.82
CA PHE A 454 -18.39 -6.19 10.22
C PHE A 454 -19.02 -7.08 11.31
N LEU A 455 -19.35 -6.47 12.44
CA LEU A 455 -20.13 -7.10 13.49
C LEU A 455 -21.51 -6.42 13.55
N GLN A 456 -22.55 -7.23 13.54
CA GLN A 456 -23.92 -6.75 13.58
C GLN A 456 -24.23 -6.19 14.98
N PRO A 457 -24.58 -4.89 15.12
CA PRO A 457 -25.01 -4.34 16.40
C PRO A 457 -26.39 -4.93 16.81
N SER A 458 -26.66 -4.95 18.11
CA SER A 458 -28.02 -5.24 18.59
C SER A 458 -28.98 -4.12 18.16
N THR A 459 -30.30 -4.42 18.18
CA THR A 459 -31.34 -3.43 17.83
C THR A 459 -31.21 -2.17 18.70
N GLU A 460 -30.94 -2.34 19.99
CA GLU A 460 -30.79 -1.23 20.93
C GLU A 460 -29.56 -0.40 20.64
N GLN A 461 -28.39 -1.04 20.44
CA GLN A 461 -27.15 -0.36 20.06
C GLN A 461 -27.31 0.43 18.76
N GLN A 462 -27.95 -0.19 17.75
CA GLN A 462 -28.20 0.47 16.47
C GLN A 462 -29.13 1.68 16.62
N LYS A 463 -30.13 1.61 17.50
CA LYS A 463 -31.07 2.72 17.77
C LYS A 463 -30.34 3.90 18.40
N ILE A 464 -29.59 3.67 19.49
CA ILE A 464 -28.82 4.71 20.19
C ILE A 464 -27.86 5.40 19.20
N ILE A 465 -27.05 4.63 18.47
CA ILE A 465 -26.09 5.19 17.50
C ILE A 465 -26.82 5.97 16.40
N THR A 466 -27.96 5.51 15.93
CA THR A 466 -28.74 6.20 14.89
C THR A 466 -29.24 7.55 15.37
N GLU A 467 -29.75 7.64 16.60
CA GLU A 467 -30.21 8.90 17.20
C GLU A 467 -29.06 9.88 17.40
N ASN A 468 -27.95 9.43 17.96
CA ASN A 468 -26.75 10.24 18.16
C ASN A 468 -26.19 10.77 16.83
N ILE A 469 -26.09 9.93 15.81
CA ILE A 469 -25.56 10.33 14.50
C ILE A 469 -26.45 11.34 13.79
N LYS A 470 -27.78 11.22 13.91
CA LYS A 470 -28.72 12.23 13.36
C LYS A 470 -28.49 13.59 14.02
N GLN A 471 -28.36 13.62 15.35
CA GLN A 471 -28.06 14.87 16.07
C GLN A 471 -26.72 15.47 15.66
N ILE A 472 -25.66 14.67 15.59
CA ILE A 472 -24.33 15.10 15.12
C ILE A 472 -24.41 15.71 13.71
N ILE A 473 -25.09 15.04 12.76
CA ILE A 473 -25.24 15.55 11.39
C ILE A 473 -25.91 16.92 11.38
N GLU A 474 -27.00 17.08 12.12
CA GLU A 474 -27.72 18.37 12.17
C GLU A 474 -26.87 19.48 12.82
N GLN A 475 -26.14 19.17 13.88
CA GLN A 475 -25.20 20.14 14.50
C GLN A 475 -24.08 20.54 13.55
N VAL A 476 -23.45 19.59 12.85
CA VAL A 476 -22.38 19.86 11.87
C VAL A 476 -22.89 20.70 10.70
N LYS A 477 -24.14 20.49 10.24
CA LYS A 477 -24.74 21.32 9.17
C LYS A 477 -24.89 22.79 9.58
N ILE A 478 -25.20 23.04 10.85
CA ILE A 478 -25.49 24.40 11.37
C ILE A 478 -24.21 25.14 11.76
N SER A 479 -23.31 24.51 12.52
CA SER A 479 -22.19 25.17 13.19
C SER A 479 -20.81 24.66 12.79
N CYS A 480 -20.71 23.64 11.94
CA CYS A 480 -19.48 22.89 11.64
C CYS A 480 -18.84 22.25 12.88
N ASP A 481 -19.55 22.16 13.99
CA ASP A 481 -19.15 21.56 15.27
C ASP A 481 -20.28 20.68 15.81
N TYR A 482 -19.97 19.82 16.79
CA TYR A 482 -20.95 18.89 17.37
C TYR A 482 -20.60 18.50 18.80
N ASP A 483 -21.58 17.95 19.54
CA ASP A 483 -21.38 17.42 20.89
C ASP A 483 -20.52 16.14 20.87
N PHE A 484 -19.29 16.24 21.33
CA PHE A 484 -18.34 15.14 21.44
C PHE A 484 -18.80 14.01 22.38
N ASN A 485 -19.73 14.27 23.30
CA ASN A 485 -20.25 13.19 24.16
C ASN A 485 -21.03 12.16 23.35
N LEU A 486 -21.80 12.59 22.35
CA LEU A 486 -22.52 11.68 21.44
C LEU A 486 -21.58 10.78 20.66
N GLU A 487 -20.44 11.33 20.18
CA GLU A 487 -19.41 10.55 19.52
C GLU A 487 -18.71 9.58 20.49
N THR A 488 -18.42 10.03 21.69
CA THR A 488 -17.78 9.20 22.73
C THR A 488 -18.65 8.00 23.09
N GLU A 489 -19.94 8.20 23.25
CA GLU A 489 -20.92 7.13 23.49
C GLU A 489 -20.95 6.13 22.33
N ASN A 490 -21.02 6.62 21.08
CA ASN A 490 -20.97 5.75 19.91
C ASN A 490 -19.67 4.93 19.84
N ASN A 491 -18.53 5.58 20.12
CA ASN A 491 -17.23 4.90 20.10
C ASN A 491 -17.16 3.80 21.17
N LYS A 492 -17.70 4.05 22.38
CA LYS A 492 -17.77 3.07 23.45
C LYS A 492 -18.60 1.85 23.05
N ILE A 493 -19.80 2.06 22.51
CA ILE A 493 -20.66 0.97 22.05
C ILE A 493 -19.96 0.14 20.97
N ILE A 494 -19.29 0.79 20.01
CA ILE A 494 -18.58 0.11 18.93
C ILE A 494 -17.35 -0.65 19.48
N GLU A 495 -16.58 -0.06 20.39
CA GLU A 495 -15.43 -0.70 21.00
C GLU A 495 -15.82 -1.95 21.81
N GLU A 496 -16.88 -1.87 22.61
CA GLU A 496 -17.43 -3.01 23.34
C GLU A 496 -17.90 -4.12 22.40
N LEU A 497 -18.59 -3.78 21.29
CA LEU A 497 -19.05 -4.75 20.30
C LEU A 497 -17.88 -5.51 19.64
N TYR A 498 -16.76 -4.83 19.37
CA TYR A 498 -15.58 -5.42 18.74
C TYR A 498 -14.60 -6.05 19.75
N GLY A 499 -14.76 -5.79 21.06
CA GLY A 499 -13.98 -6.40 22.15
C GLY A 499 -12.55 -5.84 22.27
N PHE A 500 -12.30 -4.56 21.88
CA PHE A 500 -11.00 -3.90 22.06
C PHE A 500 -11.02 -2.38 22.00
#